data_d71c28f4806dfab29e95152906be9a22
#
_entry.id   d71c28f4806dfab29e95152906be9a22
#
_cell.length_a   1.000
_cell.length_b   1.000
_cell.length_c   1.000
_cell.angle_alpha   90.00
_cell.angle_beta   90.00
_cell.angle_gamma   90.00
#
_symmetry.space_group_name_H-M   'P 1'
#
loop_
_entity.id
_entity.type
_entity.pdbx_description
1 polymer ?
#
loop_
_entity_poly.entity_id
_entity_poly.type
_entity_poly.pdbx_seq_one_letter_code
_entity_poly.pdbx_strand_id
1 'polypeptide(L)'
;KLNKDKNHFIQVLEQRLQQKTTLENIDVNSMRISYSLNDLLAKANSQMTSFKDEYMSVEHVIMALFEINENWVKDLLNQEGMNKKDTKKVILEMRGDHMVDNPNPENTYEVLEKYGRDLTKDVENGKLDPVIGRDDEIRRVIQILSRKTKNNPILIGEPGVGKTAVVEGLAQAIVNGDVPAAIKNKEIISIDISGLEAGTQYRGSFEENIQNLVNEVKEAGNIILFFDEIHQILGAGSTGDGQGSKGLADILKPALSRGELTVIGATTQDEYRNTILKNAALARRFNEVKVNAPSAEDTFKILQGI
;
A
#
# COMPACT_ATOMS: atom_id res chain seq x y z
N LYS A 1 2.39 -13.73 -8.47
CA LYS A 1 3.19 -13.46 -9.71
C LYS A 1 3.72 -14.75 -10.37
N LEU A 2 4.07 -15.80 -9.59
CA LEU A 2 4.42 -17.13 -10.15
C LEU A 2 3.19 -17.96 -10.57
N ASN A 3 1.98 -17.45 -10.34
CA ASN A 3 0.70 -18.11 -10.60
C ASN A 3 0.61 -19.53 -10.01
N LYS A 4 1.09 -19.70 -8.76
CA LYS A 4 1.11 -20.97 -8.03
C LYS A 4 0.05 -20.99 -6.94
N ASP A 5 -0.47 -22.18 -6.60
CA ASP A 5 -1.44 -22.33 -5.52
C ASP A 5 -0.75 -22.24 -4.16
N LYS A 6 -0.86 -21.06 -3.55
CA LYS A 6 -0.32 -20.78 -2.21
C LYS A 6 -0.89 -21.73 -1.15
N ASN A 7 -2.19 -22.04 -1.22
CA ASN A 7 -2.86 -22.84 -0.21
C ASN A 7 -2.39 -24.29 -0.27
N HIS A 8 -2.23 -24.84 -1.48
CA HIS A 8 -1.67 -26.17 -1.69
C HIS A 8 -0.24 -26.26 -1.14
N PHE A 9 0.60 -25.27 -1.42
CA PHE A 9 1.98 -25.22 -0.91
C PHE A 9 2.03 -25.22 0.63
N ILE A 10 1.21 -24.40 1.28
CA ILE A 10 1.09 -24.34 2.74
C ILE A 10 0.62 -25.69 3.29
N GLN A 11 -0.41 -26.28 2.71
CA GLN A 11 -0.96 -27.57 3.14
C GLN A 11 0.10 -28.69 3.10
N VAL A 12 0.91 -28.77 2.05
CA VAL A 12 1.99 -29.76 1.94
C VAL A 12 3.06 -29.53 3.01
N LEU A 13 3.42 -28.27 3.30
CA LEU A 13 4.37 -27.95 4.38
C LEU A 13 3.80 -28.34 5.76
N GLU A 14 2.55 -28.02 6.04
CA GLU A 14 1.90 -28.36 7.32
C GLU A 14 1.81 -29.87 7.53
N GLN A 15 1.44 -30.64 6.51
CA GLN A 15 1.45 -32.11 6.58
C GLN A 15 2.84 -32.68 6.90
N ARG A 16 3.89 -32.10 6.33
CA ARG A 16 5.27 -32.52 6.64
C ARG A 16 5.70 -32.13 8.05
N LEU A 17 5.30 -30.96 8.54
CA LEU A 17 5.56 -30.54 9.93
C LEU A 17 4.88 -31.48 10.93
N GLN A 18 3.63 -31.88 10.67
CA GLN A 18 2.89 -32.84 11.53
C GLN A 18 3.54 -34.23 11.60
N GLN A 19 4.31 -34.63 10.58
CA GLN A 19 5.05 -35.87 10.57
C GLN A 19 6.36 -35.84 11.37
N LYS A 20 6.81 -34.63 11.81
CA LYS A 20 8.00 -34.48 12.61
C LYS A 20 7.71 -34.78 14.07
N THR A 21 8.68 -35.41 14.73
CA THR A 21 8.61 -35.68 16.17
C THR A 21 8.63 -34.37 16.94
N THR A 22 7.60 -34.12 17.74
CA THR A 22 7.57 -33.00 18.69
C THR A 22 8.17 -33.45 20.01
N LEU A 23 9.02 -32.60 20.58
CA LEU A 23 9.57 -32.80 21.90
C LEU A 23 8.88 -31.84 22.87
N GLU A 24 8.36 -32.37 23.98
CA GLU A 24 7.79 -31.57 25.06
C GLU A 24 8.88 -31.14 26.04
N ASN A 25 8.77 -29.95 26.63
CA ASN A 25 9.66 -29.42 27.68
C ASN A 25 11.15 -29.27 27.29
N ILE A 26 11.45 -28.65 26.15
CA ILE A 26 12.82 -28.36 25.76
C ILE A 26 13.25 -27.00 26.34
N ASP A 27 14.44 -26.97 26.96
CA ASP A 27 15.11 -25.72 27.27
C ASP A 27 15.56 -25.06 25.95
N VAL A 28 14.97 -23.90 25.63
CA VAL A 28 15.24 -23.13 24.42
C VAL A 28 16.74 -22.78 24.30
N ASN A 29 17.43 -22.61 25.43
CA ASN A 29 18.87 -22.30 25.44
C ASN A 29 19.75 -23.50 25.03
N SER A 30 19.20 -24.72 25.04
CA SER A 30 19.88 -25.95 24.60
C SER A 30 19.70 -26.27 23.11
N MET A 31 18.81 -25.52 22.41
CA MET A 31 18.55 -25.76 21.00
C MET A 31 19.76 -25.40 20.14
N ARG A 32 20.08 -26.27 19.20
CA ARG A 32 21.14 -26.04 18.19
C ARG A 32 20.51 -25.99 16.80
N ILE A 33 21.05 -25.09 15.99
CA ILE A 33 20.68 -25.00 14.57
C ILE A 33 21.14 -26.27 13.85
N SER A 34 20.26 -26.89 13.06
CA SER A 34 20.61 -28.08 12.27
C SER A 34 21.64 -27.76 11.19
N TYR A 35 22.38 -28.78 10.74
CA TYR A 35 23.31 -28.63 9.62
C TYR A 35 22.63 -28.09 8.36
N SER A 36 21.44 -28.60 8.02
CA SER A 36 20.69 -28.18 6.85
C SER A 36 20.27 -26.69 6.93
N LEU A 37 19.88 -26.20 8.13
CA LEU A 37 19.55 -24.79 8.31
C LEU A 37 20.80 -23.92 8.21
N ASN A 38 21.93 -24.36 8.76
CA ASN A 38 23.21 -23.65 8.61
C ASN A 38 23.65 -23.56 7.13
N ASP A 39 23.53 -24.67 6.37
CA ASP A 39 23.84 -24.69 4.93
C ASP A 39 22.92 -23.74 4.15
N LEU A 40 21.61 -23.72 4.49
CA LEU A 40 20.63 -22.79 3.89
C LEU A 40 21.03 -21.34 4.13
N LEU A 41 21.36 -20.96 5.38
CA LEU A 41 21.74 -19.59 5.72
C LEU A 41 23.06 -19.18 5.06
N ALA A 42 24.05 -20.10 4.98
CA ALA A 42 25.30 -19.84 4.27
C ALA A 42 25.07 -19.57 2.77
N LYS A 43 24.18 -20.34 2.13
CA LYS A 43 23.80 -20.14 0.73
C LYS A 43 23.00 -18.87 0.54
N ALA A 44 22.07 -18.55 1.44
CA ALA A 44 21.34 -17.28 1.42
C ALA A 44 22.29 -16.07 1.51
N ASN A 45 23.31 -16.15 2.36
CA ASN A 45 24.34 -15.12 2.43
C ASN A 45 25.14 -14.97 1.11
N SER A 46 25.40 -16.08 0.41
CA SER A 46 26.04 -16.05 -0.91
C SER A 46 25.12 -15.40 -1.96
N GLN A 47 23.80 -15.65 -1.89
CA GLN A 47 22.82 -14.98 -2.73
C GLN A 47 22.78 -13.47 -2.44
N MET A 48 22.74 -13.07 -1.17
CA MET A 48 22.81 -11.67 -0.75
C MET A 48 23.99 -10.94 -1.40
N THR A 49 25.18 -11.51 -1.35
CA THR A 49 26.37 -10.96 -2.00
C THR A 49 26.21 -10.88 -3.53
N SER A 50 25.57 -11.88 -4.15
CA SER A 50 25.29 -11.90 -5.61
C SER A 50 24.32 -10.81 -6.05
N PHE A 51 23.36 -10.44 -5.20
CA PHE A 51 22.40 -9.36 -5.41
C PHE A 51 22.97 -7.98 -5.04
N LYS A 52 24.17 -7.93 -4.41
CA LYS A 52 24.84 -6.73 -3.88
C LYS A 52 24.06 -6.07 -2.73
N ASP A 53 23.37 -6.85 -1.95
CA ASP A 53 22.59 -6.40 -0.81
C ASP A 53 23.45 -6.40 0.47
N GLU A 54 23.11 -5.51 1.41
CA GLU A 54 23.78 -5.41 2.71
C GLU A 54 23.17 -6.32 3.78
N TYR A 55 21.88 -6.62 3.64
CA TYR A 55 21.12 -7.46 4.57
C TYR A 55 20.47 -8.65 3.87
N MET A 56 20.35 -9.74 4.62
CA MET A 56 19.68 -10.95 4.15
C MET A 56 18.16 -10.77 4.22
N SER A 57 17.46 -11.04 3.12
CA SER A 57 16.00 -11.00 3.01
C SER A 57 15.43 -12.37 2.68
N VAL A 58 14.09 -12.48 2.67
CA VAL A 58 13.37 -13.71 2.32
C VAL A 58 13.72 -14.17 0.91
N GLU A 59 13.93 -13.27 -0.03
CA GLU A 59 14.30 -13.60 -1.42
C GLU A 59 15.61 -14.37 -1.51
N HIS A 60 16.62 -14.01 -0.67
CA HIS A 60 17.90 -14.73 -0.61
C HIS A 60 17.71 -16.15 -0.08
N VAL A 61 16.82 -16.30 0.93
CA VAL A 61 16.48 -17.62 1.47
C VAL A 61 15.75 -18.46 0.42
N ILE A 62 14.77 -17.87 -0.29
CA ILE A 62 14.05 -18.55 -1.38
C ILE A 62 15.03 -19.01 -2.47
N MET A 63 15.97 -18.15 -2.89
CA MET A 63 16.98 -18.52 -3.88
C MET A 63 17.91 -19.62 -3.38
N ALA A 64 18.26 -19.62 -2.10
CA ALA A 64 19.09 -20.64 -1.48
C ALA A 64 18.41 -22.01 -1.39
N LEU A 65 17.06 -22.08 -1.30
CA LEU A 65 16.30 -23.34 -1.30
C LEU A 65 16.55 -24.17 -2.56
N PHE A 66 16.84 -23.54 -3.70
CA PHE A 66 17.21 -24.25 -4.93
C PHE A 66 18.61 -24.87 -4.89
N GLU A 67 19.45 -24.48 -3.93
CA GLU A 67 20.86 -24.87 -3.85
C GLU A 67 21.17 -25.86 -2.72
N ILE A 68 20.27 -25.97 -1.73
CA ILE A 68 20.48 -26.92 -0.62
C ILE A 68 20.37 -28.38 -1.09
N ASN A 69 21.09 -29.26 -0.38
CA ASN A 69 21.09 -30.67 -0.73
C ASN A 69 20.05 -31.47 0.08
N GLU A 70 18.80 -30.98 0.07
CA GLU A 70 17.65 -31.63 0.71
C GLU A 70 16.68 -32.13 -0.35
N ASN A 71 16.59 -33.45 -0.50
CA ASN A 71 15.78 -34.07 -1.56
C ASN A 71 14.31 -33.65 -1.47
N TRP A 72 13.75 -33.60 -0.26
CA TRP A 72 12.36 -33.24 -0.07
C TRP A 72 12.02 -31.80 -0.48
N VAL A 73 12.98 -30.88 -0.36
CA VAL A 73 12.81 -29.49 -0.81
C VAL A 73 12.83 -29.46 -2.34
N LYS A 74 13.77 -30.16 -2.97
CA LYS A 74 13.84 -30.28 -4.43
C LYS A 74 12.57 -30.89 -5.00
N ASP A 75 12.07 -31.97 -4.37
CA ASP A 75 10.83 -32.62 -4.80
C ASP A 75 9.63 -31.68 -4.67
N LEU A 76 9.52 -30.92 -3.58
CA LEU A 76 8.46 -29.94 -3.38
C LEU A 76 8.51 -28.83 -4.45
N LEU A 77 9.67 -28.23 -4.66
CA LEU A 77 9.84 -27.18 -5.67
C LEU A 77 9.52 -27.69 -7.09
N ASN A 78 9.91 -28.93 -7.41
CA ASN A 78 9.60 -29.57 -8.70
C ASN A 78 8.10 -29.86 -8.84
N GLN A 79 7.44 -30.39 -7.81
CA GLN A 79 6.00 -30.66 -7.80
C GLN A 79 5.19 -29.39 -8.04
N GLU A 80 5.61 -28.28 -7.42
CA GLU A 80 5.00 -26.97 -7.63
C GLU A 80 5.44 -26.31 -8.96
N GLY A 81 6.30 -26.98 -9.75
CA GLY A 81 6.80 -26.46 -11.03
C GLY A 81 7.58 -25.16 -10.86
N MET A 82 8.26 -24.99 -9.71
CA MET A 82 9.14 -23.85 -9.46
C MET A 82 10.55 -24.16 -9.98
N ASN A 83 11.14 -23.21 -10.68
CA ASN A 83 12.53 -23.30 -11.10
C ASN A 83 13.30 -22.03 -10.73
N LYS A 84 14.60 -22.18 -10.52
CA LYS A 84 15.48 -21.10 -10.04
C LYS A 84 15.48 -19.88 -10.97
N LYS A 85 15.43 -20.09 -12.29
CA LYS A 85 15.53 -19.00 -13.28
C LYS A 85 14.28 -18.11 -13.27
N ASP A 86 13.10 -18.72 -13.30
CA ASP A 86 11.83 -17.98 -13.30
C ASP A 86 11.58 -17.32 -11.95
N THR A 87 11.92 -18.01 -10.85
CA THR A 87 11.84 -17.42 -9.50
C THR A 87 12.75 -16.20 -9.38
N LYS A 88 14.01 -16.29 -9.85
CA LYS A 88 14.92 -15.13 -9.86
C LYS A 88 14.37 -13.97 -10.70
N LYS A 89 13.79 -14.26 -11.86
CA LYS A 89 13.18 -13.24 -12.71
C LYS A 89 12.04 -12.51 -12.00
N VAL A 90 11.13 -13.25 -11.37
CA VAL A 90 10.01 -12.67 -10.62
C VAL A 90 10.51 -11.85 -9.43
N ILE A 91 11.52 -12.33 -8.68
CA ILE A 91 12.13 -11.55 -7.59
C ILE A 91 12.68 -10.23 -8.11
N LEU A 92 13.43 -10.23 -9.22
CA LEU A 92 13.97 -9.00 -9.80
C LEU A 92 12.88 -8.06 -10.33
N GLU A 93 11.81 -8.59 -10.91
CA GLU A 93 10.64 -7.80 -11.34
C GLU A 93 9.87 -7.18 -10.15
N MET A 94 9.83 -7.86 -9.00
CA MET A 94 9.21 -7.34 -7.78
C MET A 94 10.05 -6.28 -7.08
N ARG A 95 11.37 -6.46 -7.09
CA ARG A 95 12.32 -5.54 -6.44
C ARG A 95 12.55 -4.25 -7.24
N GLY A 96 12.41 -4.29 -8.58
CA GLY A 96 12.90 -3.22 -9.43
C GLY A 96 14.40 -3.01 -9.20
N ASP A 97 14.83 -1.76 -9.06
CA ASP A 97 16.22 -1.36 -8.79
C ASP A 97 16.55 -1.24 -7.28
N HIS A 98 15.65 -1.67 -6.39
CA HIS A 98 15.87 -1.56 -4.94
C HIS A 98 16.90 -2.57 -4.43
N MET A 99 17.85 -2.08 -3.63
CA MET A 99 18.79 -2.90 -2.87
C MET A 99 18.29 -3.08 -1.44
N VAL A 100 18.61 -4.23 -0.84
CA VAL A 100 18.28 -4.50 0.57
C VAL A 100 19.38 -3.88 1.43
N ASP A 101 19.17 -2.64 1.85
CA ASP A 101 20.09 -1.81 2.64
C ASP A 101 19.65 -1.62 4.10
N ASN A 102 18.56 -2.29 4.50
CA ASN A 102 18.04 -2.23 5.86
C ASN A 102 17.75 -3.64 6.42
N PRO A 103 17.74 -3.82 7.78
CA PRO A 103 17.57 -5.14 8.42
C PRO A 103 16.12 -5.69 8.35
N ASN A 104 15.15 -4.92 7.88
CA ASN A 104 13.73 -5.34 7.75
C ASN A 104 13.20 -5.07 6.32
N PRO A 105 13.79 -5.69 5.30
CA PRO A 105 13.48 -5.39 3.89
C PRO A 105 12.05 -5.77 3.50
N GLU A 106 11.45 -6.76 4.16
CA GLU A 106 10.07 -7.20 3.89
C GLU A 106 9.02 -6.12 4.21
N ASN A 107 9.36 -5.18 5.10
CA ASN A 107 8.50 -4.03 5.39
C ASN A 107 8.63 -2.91 4.36
N THR A 108 9.63 -2.98 3.49
CA THR A 108 9.99 -1.95 2.51
C THR A 108 9.29 -2.15 1.17
N TYR A 109 8.93 -3.40 0.85
CA TYR A 109 8.28 -3.77 -0.41
C TYR A 109 6.77 -3.90 -0.23
N GLU A 110 6.04 -3.43 -1.23
CA GLU A 110 4.58 -3.61 -1.32
C GLU A 110 3.79 -2.86 -0.23
N VAL A 111 4.22 -1.64 0.14
CA VAL A 111 3.50 -0.78 1.10
C VAL A 111 2.08 -0.50 0.60
N LEU A 112 1.92 -0.28 -0.71
CA LEU A 112 0.61 -0.11 -1.34
C LEU A 112 -0.28 -1.35 -1.20
N GLU A 113 0.27 -2.55 -1.33
CA GLU A 113 -0.51 -3.79 -1.19
C GLU A 113 -0.88 -4.07 0.27
N LYS A 114 0.02 -3.73 1.21
CA LYS A 114 -0.16 -4.01 2.64
C LYS A 114 -1.12 -3.04 3.33
N TYR A 115 -1.03 -1.74 2.99
CA TYR A 115 -1.78 -0.68 3.66
C TYR A 115 -2.74 0.06 2.73
N GLY A 116 -2.76 -0.30 1.44
CA GLY A 116 -3.63 0.27 0.44
C GLY A 116 -4.80 -0.65 0.12
N ARG A 117 -5.99 -0.07 0.01
CA ARG A 117 -7.17 -0.70 -0.56
C ARG A 117 -7.41 -0.14 -1.95
N ASP A 118 -7.29 -0.96 -2.97
CA ASP A 118 -7.52 -0.59 -4.37
C ASP A 118 -9.02 -0.52 -4.65
N LEU A 119 -9.56 0.70 -4.65
CA LEU A 119 -10.99 0.95 -4.90
C LEU A 119 -11.37 0.63 -6.35
N THR A 120 -10.48 0.84 -7.30
CA THR A 120 -10.72 0.55 -8.72
C THR A 120 -10.91 -0.95 -8.93
N LYS A 121 -10.05 -1.75 -8.33
CA LYS A 121 -10.11 -3.20 -8.34
C LYS A 121 -11.31 -3.76 -7.55
N ASP A 122 -11.71 -3.08 -6.49
CA ASP A 122 -12.91 -3.44 -5.74
C ASP A 122 -14.18 -3.22 -6.59
N VAL A 123 -14.22 -2.17 -7.43
CA VAL A 123 -15.30 -1.98 -8.43
C VAL A 123 -15.28 -3.10 -9.46
N GLU A 124 -14.13 -3.43 -10.05
CA GLU A 124 -14.02 -4.51 -11.05
C GLU A 124 -14.49 -5.86 -10.51
N ASN A 125 -14.27 -6.09 -9.22
CA ASN A 125 -14.69 -7.31 -8.51
C ASN A 125 -16.14 -7.25 -7.98
N GLY A 126 -16.89 -6.17 -8.24
CA GLY A 126 -18.27 -6.00 -7.78
C GLY A 126 -18.42 -5.90 -6.26
N LYS A 127 -17.41 -5.40 -5.54
CA LYS A 127 -17.42 -5.28 -4.08
C LYS A 127 -17.95 -3.94 -3.57
N LEU A 128 -18.15 -2.97 -4.45
CA LEU A 128 -18.64 -1.65 -4.08
C LEU A 128 -20.07 -1.47 -4.54
N ASP A 129 -20.89 -0.93 -3.66
CA ASP A 129 -22.28 -0.58 -3.96
C ASP A 129 -22.36 0.61 -4.94
N PRO A 130 -23.43 0.73 -5.75
CA PRO A 130 -23.64 1.87 -6.63
C PRO A 130 -23.72 3.18 -5.84
N VAL A 131 -22.98 4.19 -6.27
CA VAL A 131 -23.03 5.52 -5.65
C VAL A 131 -24.17 6.33 -6.24
N ILE A 132 -25.05 6.86 -5.40
CA ILE A 132 -26.26 7.58 -5.78
C ILE A 132 -26.18 9.03 -5.29
N GLY A 133 -26.55 9.99 -6.15
CA GLY A 133 -26.71 11.39 -5.78
C GLY A 133 -25.42 12.16 -5.53
N ARG A 134 -24.30 11.74 -6.16
CA ARG A 134 -22.99 12.39 -6.04
C ARG A 134 -22.37 12.81 -7.39
N ASP A 135 -23.19 12.89 -8.43
CA ASP A 135 -22.72 13.16 -9.79
C ASP A 135 -21.99 14.49 -9.93
N ASP A 136 -22.44 15.54 -9.24
CA ASP A 136 -21.84 16.88 -9.33
C ASP A 136 -20.47 16.91 -8.61
N GLU A 137 -20.37 16.31 -7.44
CA GLU A 137 -19.10 16.19 -6.70
C GLU A 137 -18.09 15.34 -7.49
N ILE A 138 -18.53 14.19 -8.02
CA ILE A 138 -17.69 13.31 -8.84
C ILE A 138 -17.20 14.04 -10.09
N ARG A 139 -18.09 14.73 -10.80
CA ARG A 139 -17.75 15.55 -11.97
C ARG A 139 -16.74 16.64 -11.61
N ARG A 140 -16.89 17.27 -10.46
CA ARG A 140 -15.96 18.29 -9.98
C ARG A 140 -14.59 17.71 -9.67
N VAL A 141 -14.52 16.56 -9.03
CA VAL A 141 -13.26 15.82 -8.76
C VAL A 141 -12.57 15.47 -10.07
N ILE A 142 -13.28 14.92 -11.06
CA ILE A 142 -12.77 14.61 -12.40
C ILE A 142 -12.18 15.86 -13.07
N GLN A 143 -12.86 17.00 -13.02
CA GLN A 143 -12.38 18.26 -13.57
C GLN A 143 -11.07 18.71 -12.91
N ILE A 144 -10.93 18.55 -11.59
CA ILE A 144 -9.72 18.93 -10.85
C ILE A 144 -8.57 17.99 -11.22
N LEU A 145 -8.77 16.68 -11.18
CA LEU A 145 -7.76 15.68 -11.54
C LEU A 145 -7.24 15.83 -12.96
N SER A 146 -8.06 16.31 -13.88
CA SER A 146 -7.70 16.52 -15.28
C SER A 146 -6.85 17.78 -15.53
N ARG A 147 -6.57 18.60 -14.51
CA ARG A 147 -5.75 19.79 -14.63
C ARG A 147 -4.26 19.46 -14.65
N LYS A 148 -3.45 20.32 -15.30
CA LYS A 148 -1.99 20.21 -15.28
C LYS A 148 -1.37 20.64 -13.95
N THR A 149 -2.02 21.53 -13.22
CA THR A 149 -1.56 22.05 -11.93
C THR A 149 -2.75 22.19 -11.00
N LYS A 150 -2.52 22.16 -9.69
CA LYS A 150 -3.57 22.14 -8.67
C LYS A 150 -4.59 21.02 -8.92
N ASN A 151 -4.07 19.84 -9.23
CA ASN A 151 -4.84 18.67 -9.61
C ASN A 151 -5.20 17.75 -8.44
N ASN A 152 -4.99 18.19 -7.20
CA ASN A 152 -5.36 17.43 -6.02
C ASN A 152 -6.70 17.95 -5.47
N PRO A 153 -7.80 17.20 -5.60
CA PRO A 153 -9.06 17.56 -4.96
C PRO A 153 -9.01 17.28 -3.46
N ILE A 154 -9.68 18.14 -2.69
CA ILE A 154 -9.94 17.91 -1.28
C ILE A 154 -11.42 17.99 -1.00
N LEU A 155 -11.98 16.88 -0.53
CA LEU A 155 -13.39 16.72 -0.19
C LEU A 155 -13.62 17.31 1.20
N ILE A 156 -14.46 18.30 1.32
CA ILE A 156 -14.72 19.02 2.57
C ILE A 156 -16.20 18.87 2.92
N GLY A 157 -16.48 18.35 4.11
CA GLY A 157 -17.84 18.17 4.61
C GLY A 157 -17.84 17.57 6.01
N GLU A 158 -18.99 17.65 6.65
CA GLU A 158 -19.20 17.08 7.99
C GLU A 158 -18.95 15.56 8.00
N PRO A 159 -18.66 14.96 9.15
CA PRO A 159 -18.56 13.52 9.28
C PRO A 159 -19.85 12.84 8.80
N GLY A 160 -19.72 11.71 8.10
CA GLY A 160 -20.85 10.91 7.66
C GLY A 160 -21.63 11.44 6.44
N VAL A 161 -21.25 12.58 5.83
CA VAL A 161 -21.98 13.10 4.64
C VAL A 161 -21.70 12.31 3.35
N GLY A 162 -20.79 11.33 3.35
CA GLY A 162 -20.48 10.49 2.19
C GLY A 162 -19.30 10.98 1.35
N LYS A 163 -18.25 11.55 1.97
CA LYS A 163 -17.01 11.93 1.28
C LYS A 163 -16.35 10.73 0.60
N THR A 164 -16.28 9.59 1.30
CA THR A 164 -15.73 8.35 0.76
C THR A 164 -16.54 7.84 -0.43
N ALA A 165 -17.87 7.93 -0.38
CA ALA A 165 -18.75 7.56 -1.50
C ALA A 165 -18.46 8.34 -2.80
N VAL A 166 -18.04 9.62 -2.69
CA VAL A 166 -17.61 10.41 -3.87
C VAL A 166 -16.38 9.77 -4.53
N VAL A 167 -15.45 9.25 -3.74
CA VAL A 167 -14.23 8.60 -4.26
C VAL A 167 -14.55 7.22 -4.84
N GLU A 168 -15.44 6.47 -4.21
CA GLU A 168 -15.93 5.19 -4.73
C GLU A 168 -16.69 5.38 -6.05
N GLY A 169 -17.52 6.43 -6.16
CA GLY A 169 -18.17 6.79 -7.42
C GLY A 169 -17.19 7.23 -8.50
N LEU A 170 -16.10 7.91 -8.15
CA LEU A 170 -15.02 8.20 -9.09
C LEU A 170 -14.35 6.92 -9.59
N ALA A 171 -14.08 5.95 -8.71
CA ALA A 171 -13.52 4.65 -9.10
C ALA A 171 -14.47 3.92 -10.07
N GLN A 172 -15.78 3.94 -9.82
CA GLN A 172 -16.80 3.41 -10.74
C GLN A 172 -16.76 4.11 -12.10
N ALA A 173 -16.66 5.44 -12.12
CA ALA A 173 -16.56 6.21 -13.37
C ALA A 173 -15.29 5.87 -14.16
N ILE A 174 -14.17 5.64 -13.50
CA ILE A 174 -12.90 5.23 -14.15
C ILE A 174 -13.05 3.83 -14.79
N VAL A 175 -13.56 2.85 -14.05
CA VAL A 175 -13.74 1.48 -14.55
C VAL A 175 -14.73 1.42 -15.71
N ASN A 176 -15.81 2.18 -15.62
CA ASN A 176 -16.82 2.29 -16.69
C ASN A 176 -16.31 3.06 -17.92
N GLY A 177 -15.18 3.77 -17.79
CA GLY A 177 -14.63 4.60 -18.87
C GLY A 177 -15.32 5.96 -19.04
N ASP A 178 -16.14 6.38 -18.09
CA ASP A 178 -16.92 7.64 -18.09
C ASP A 178 -16.08 8.84 -17.62
N VAL A 179 -14.79 8.83 -17.96
CA VAL A 179 -13.81 9.84 -17.57
C VAL A 179 -12.94 10.28 -18.75
N PRO A 180 -12.35 11.49 -18.71
CA PRO A 180 -11.41 11.95 -19.72
C PRO A 180 -10.16 11.06 -19.81
N ALA A 181 -9.53 11.04 -21.00
CA ALA A 181 -8.35 10.22 -21.29
C ALA A 181 -7.20 10.41 -20.27
N ALA A 182 -7.09 11.60 -19.68
CA ALA A 182 -6.04 11.92 -18.69
C ALA A 182 -6.10 11.06 -17.42
N ILE A 183 -7.29 10.54 -17.07
CA ILE A 183 -7.50 9.75 -15.84
C ILE A 183 -8.09 8.36 -16.11
N LYS A 184 -8.31 8.00 -17.38
CA LYS A 184 -8.95 6.74 -17.77
C LYS A 184 -8.22 5.48 -17.31
N ASN A 185 -6.90 5.54 -17.20
CA ASN A 185 -6.07 4.39 -16.80
C ASN A 185 -5.49 4.59 -15.39
N LYS A 186 -6.12 5.42 -14.57
CA LYS A 186 -5.69 5.62 -13.19
C LYS A 186 -6.34 4.61 -12.26
N GLU A 187 -5.60 4.25 -11.24
CA GLU A 187 -6.04 3.41 -10.13
C GLU A 187 -6.17 4.26 -8.87
N ILE A 188 -7.24 4.06 -8.11
CA ILE A 188 -7.45 4.79 -6.85
C ILE A 188 -7.15 3.86 -5.70
N ILE A 189 -6.14 4.21 -4.90
CA ILE A 189 -5.75 3.44 -3.73
C ILE A 189 -6.00 4.25 -2.46
N SER A 190 -6.92 3.75 -1.63
CA SER A 190 -7.19 4.29 -0.30
C SER A 190 -6.15 3.79 0.69
N ILE A 191 -5.49 4.70 1.40
CA ILE A 191 -4.42 4.37 2.36
C ILE A 191 -4.96 4.37 3.78
N ASP A 192 -4.75 3.26 4.49
CA ASP A 192 -4.99 3.15 5.93
C ASP A 192 -3.78 3.71 6.71
N ILE A 193 -3.91 4.97 7.13
CA ILE A 193 -2.88 5.69 7.89
C ILE A 193 -2.67 5.03 9.25
N SER A 194 -3.75 4.63 9.92
CA SER A 194 -3.68 4.04 11.24
C SER A 194 -2.98 2.67 11.22
N GLY A 195 -3.26 1.86 10.20
CA GLY A 195 -2.57 0.60 9.98
C GLY A 195 -1.09 0.79 9.67
N LEU A 196 -0.77 1.84 8.93
CA LEU A 196 0.60 2.19 8.56
C LEU A 196 1.41 2.66 9.78
N GLU A 197 0.80 3.41 10.72
CA GLU A 197 1.41 3.79 11.99
C GLU A 197 1.56 2.59 12.95
N ALA A 198 0.51 1.79 13.12
CA ALA A 198 0.49 0.66 14.04
C ALA A 198 1.43 -0.49 13.62
N GLY A 199 1.70 -0.64 12.31
CA GLY A 199 2.59 -1.66 11.77
C GLY A 199 4.08 -1.43 12.02
N THR A 200 4.46 -0.32 12.66
CA THR A 200 5.85 0.07 12.87
C THR A 200 6.21 0.05 14.35
N GLN A 201 7.13 -0.85 14.74
CA GLN A 201 7.66 -0.91 16.12
C GLN A 201 8.70 0.18 16.42
N TYR A 202 9.30 0.78 15.40
CA TYR A 202 10.33 1.80 15.49
C TYR A 202 9.96 3.01 14.63
N ARG A 203 10.27 4.20 15.12
CA ARG A 203 9.97 5.47 14.47
C ARG A 203 10.58 5.59 13.06
N GLY A 204 11.77 5.06 12.84
CA GLY A 204 12.43 5.07 11.53
C GLY A 204 11.71 4.24 10.46
N SER A 205 11.08 3.13 10.83
CA SER A 205 10.36 2.27 9.91
C SER A 205 9.07 2.89 9.38
N PHE A 206 8.44 3.80 10.13
CA PHE A 206 7.27 4.54 9.65
C PHE A 206 7.65 5.57 8.56
N GLU A 207 8.71 6.36 8.79
CA GLU A 207 9.22 7.32 7.81
C GLU A 207 9.68 6.61 6.52
N GLU A 208 10.31 5.46 6.65
CA GLU A 208 10.72 4.60 5.56
C GLU A 208 9.52 4.06 4.75
N ASN A 209 8.48 3.54 5.41
CA ASN A 209 7.27 3.09 4.73
C ASN A 209 6.60 4.21 3.92
N ILE A 210 6.58 5.43 4.42
CA ILE A 210 6.04 6.58 3.68
C ILE A 210 6.92 6.93 2.48
N GLN A 211 8.24 6.89 2.64
CA GLN A 211 9.14 7.14 1.52
C GLN A 211 8.97 6.07 0.44
N ASN A 212 8.80 4.81 0.83
CA ASN A 212 8.55 3.71 -0.09
C ASN A 212 7.19 3.83 -0.77
N LEU A 213 6.13 4.19 -0.05
CA LEU A 213 4.82 4.51 -0.63
C LEU A 213 4.95 5.58 -1.72
N VAL A 214 5.68 6.65 -1.44
CA VAL A 214 5.92 7.73 -2.41
C VAL A 214 6.67 7.21 -3.64
N ASN A 215 7.68 6.37 -3.46
CA ASN A 215 8.47 5.80 -4.54
C ASN A 215 7.62 4.83 -5.39
N GLU A 216 6.88 3.91 -4.76
CA GLU A 216 5.98 2.97 -5.45
C GLU A 216 4.96 3.71 -6.32
N VAL A 217 4.34 4.78 -5.80
CA VAL A 217 3.37 5.60 -6.54
C VAL A 217 4.01 6.31 -7.73
N LYS A 218 5.24 6.81 -7.56
CA LYS A 218 5.99 7.46 -8.66
C LYS A 218 6.34 6.47 -9.76
N GLU A 219 6.82 5.29 -9.40
CA GLU A 219 7.21 4.24 -10.35
C GLU A 219 6.00 3.70 -11.12
N ALA A 220 4.88 3.49 -10.44
CA ALA A 220 3.64 3.06 -11.06
C ALA A 220 3.08 4.11 -12.03
N GLY A 221 3.16 5.40 -11.70
CA GLY A 221 2.78 6.53 -12.54
C GLY A 221 1.28 6.67 -12.85
N ASN A 222 0.48 5.66 -12.54
CA ASN A 222 -0.98 5.61 -12.79
C ASN A 222 -1.82 5.69 -11.52
N ILE A 223 -1.22 5.83 -10.33
CA ILE A 223 -1.91 5.78 -9.04
C ILE A 223 -2.38 7.17 -8.60
N ILE A 224 -3.59 7.21 -8.07
CA ILE A 224 -4.17 8.31 -7.30
C ILE A 224 -4.32 7.82 -5.87
N LEU A 225 -3.65 8.45 -4.90
CA LEU A 225 -3.81 8.13 -3.50
C LEU A 225 -5.05 8.80 -2.92
N PHE A 226 -5.83 8.06 -2.16
CA PHE A 226 -6.92 8.63 -1.36
C PHE A 226 -6.55 8.56 0.12
N PHE A 227 -6.60 9.69 0.79
CA PHE A 227 -6.43 9.81 2.23
C PHE A 227 -7.73 10.33 2.86
N ASP A 228 -8.40 9.47 3.59
CA ASP A 228 -9.44 9.95 4.50
C ASP A 228 -8.79 10.62 5.71
N GLU A 229 -9.44 11.62 6.29
CA GLU A 229 -8.90 12.40 7.42
C GLU A 229 -7.48 12.97 7.15
N ILE A 230 -7.22 13.47 5.93
CA ILE A 230 -5.88 13.93 5.47
C ILE A 230 -5.23 14.97 6.42
N HIS A 231 -6.01 15.65 7.24
CA HIS A 231 -5.52 16.59 8.23
C HIS A 231 -4.65 15.93 9.31
N GLN A 232 -4.88 14.65 9.63
CA GLN A 232 -4.04 13.89 10.56
C GLN A 232 -2.60 13.82 10.05
N ILE A 233 -2.43 13.65 8.74
CA ILE A 233 -1.14 13.58 8.08
C ILE A 233 -0.47 14.95 7.97
N LEU A 234 -1.23 15.97 7.56
CA LEU A 234 -0.70 17.28 7.21
C LEU A 234 -0.63 18.23 8.40
N GLY A 235 -1.43 18.01 9.44
CA GLY A 235 -1.53 18.83 10.65
C GLY A 235 -0.48 18.55 11.70
N ALA A 236 0.08 17.39 11.72
CA ALA A 236 0.97 16.88 12.74
C ALA A 236 2.34 17.58 12.90
N GLY A 237 2.52 18.76 12.38
CA GLY A 237 3.75 19.57 12.54
C GLY A 237 3.53 20.95 13.17
N SER A 238 2.31 21.28 13.61
CA SER A 238 1.98 22.66 14.01
C SER A 238 1.79 22.90 15.51
N THR A 239 1.76 21.87 16.34
CA THR A 239 1.66 22.00 17.80
C THR A 239 2.96 21.58 18.48
N GLY A 240 3.59 22.53 19.15
CA GLY A 240 4.96 22.51 19.66
C GLY A 240 5.29 21.55 20.81
N ASP A 241 4.52 20.48 21.08
CA ASP A 241 4.76 19.62 22.26
C ASP A 241 4.59 18.10 21.99
N GLY A 242 4.49 17.67 20.75
CA GLY A 242 4.37 16.24 20.43
C GLY A 242 5.52 15.75 19.52
N GLN A 243 6.41 14.96 20.07
CA GLN A 243 7.53 14.31 19.36
C GLN A 243 7.07 13.26 18.31
N GLY A 244 5.81 13.26 17.87
CA GLY A 244 5.17 12.10 17.20
C GLY A 244 5.05 12.11 15.68
N SER A 245 4.87 13.23 15.00
CA SER A 245 4.42 13.15 13.60
C SER A 245 5.07 14.14 12.63
N LYS A 246 6.34 14.48 12.85
CA LYS A 246 7.10 15.31 11.89
C LYS A 246 7.36 14.58 10.57
N GLY A 247 7.49 13.26 10.57
CA GLY A 247 7.95 12.49 9.42
C GLY A 247 7.01 12.52 8.21
N LEU A 248 5.72 12.26 8.40
CA LEU A 248 4.78 12.08 7.30
C LEU A 248 4.51 13.35 6.52
N ALA A 249 4.24 14.44 7.23
CA ALA A 249 4.03 15.75 6.61
C ALA A 249 5.29 16.24 5.87
N ASP A 250 6.47 15.99 6.43
CA ASP A 250 7.73 16.46 5.85
C ASP A 250 8.13 15.68 4.60
N ILE A 251 7.72 14.41 4.47
CA ILE A 251 7.94 13.58 3.28
C ILE A 251 6.89 13.88 2.19
N LEU A 252 5.61 13.95 2.56
CA LEU A 252 4.53 14.16 1.59
C LEU A 252 4.48 15.60 1.04
N LYS A 253 4.73 16.64 1.88
CA LYS A 253 4.70 18.04 1.44
C LYS A 253 5.63 18.33 0.25
N PRO A 254 6.91 17.91 0.24
CA PRO A 254 7.79 18.07 -0.92
C PRO A 254 7.26 17.35 -2.17
N ALA A 255 6.83 16.11 -2.06
CA ALA A 255 6.33 15.30 -3.17
C ALA A 255 5.07 15.92 -3.79
N LEU A 256 4.11 16.36 -2.95
CA LEU A 256 2.92 17.11 -3.39
C LEU A 256 3.32 18.46 -4.02
N SER A 257 4.30 19.15 -3.44
CA SER A 257 4.75 20.47 -3.95
C SER A 257 5.44 20.37 -5.31
N ARG A 258 6.13 19.26 -5.59
CA ARG A 258 6.75 19.01 -6.90
C ARG A 258 5.78 18.43 -7.93
N GLY A 259 4.56 18.03 -7.50
CA GLY A 259 3.58 17.38 -8.38
C GLY A 259 3.93 15.94 -8.74
N GLU A 260 4.73 15.29 -7.89
CA GLU A 260 5.15 13.89 -8.05
C GLU A 260 4.05 12.90 -7.62
N LEU A 261 3.10 13.38 -6.82
CA LEU A 261 1.93 12.62 -6.36
C LEU A 261 0.64 13.30 -6.79
N THR A 262 -0.36 12.49 -7.12
CA THR A 262 -1.75 12.92 -7.26
C THR A 262 -2.53 12.35 -6.07
N VAL A 263 -3.18 13.24 -5.33
CA VAL A 263 -3.84 12.90 -4.06
C VAL A 263 -5.26 13.44 -4.03
N ILE A 264 -6.19 12.62 -3.56
CA ILE A 264 -7.52 13.02 -3.12
C ILE A 264 -7.49 13.03 -1.60
N GLY A 265 -7.83 14.14 -0.97
CA GLY A 265 -7.98 14.24 0.47
C GLY A 265 -9.44 14.34 0.88
N ALA A 266 -9.79 13.85 2.06
CA ALA A 266 -11.07 14.11 2.70
C ALA A 266 -10.85 14.67 4.11
N THR A 267 -11.65 15.65 4.51
CA THR A 267 -11.54 16.30 5.83
C THR A 267 -12.79 17.08 6.18
N THR A 268 -12.88 17.61 7.39
CA THR A 268 -13.92 18.57 7.80
C THR A 268 -13.55 20.01 7.42
N GLN A 269 -14.54 20.92 7.46
CA GLN A 269 -14.31 22.33 7.15
C GLN A 269 -13.33 23.00 8.13
N ASP A 270 -13.43 22.66 9.40
CA ASP A 270 -12.60 23.27 10.44
C ASP A 270 -11.16 22.77 10.35
N GLU A 271 -10.97 21.48 10.13
CA GLU A 271 -9.64 20.88 9.94
C GLU A 271 -8.97 21.40 8.66
N TYR A 272 -9.71 21.58 7.58
CA TYR A 272 -9.19 22.17 6.36
C TYR A 272 -8.64 23.58 6.60
N ARG A 273 -9.39 24.44 7.32
CA ARG A 273 -8.97 25.80 7.67
C ARG A 273 -7.74 25.79 8.57
N ASN A 274 -7.70 24.87 9.52
CA ASN A 274 -6.67 24.82 10.56
C ASN A 274 -5.35 24.21 10.09
N THR A 275 -5.38 23.33 9.10
CA THR A 275 -4.20 22.59 8.61
C THR A 275 -3.75 23.04 7.23
N ILE A 276 -4.61 22.88 6.21
CA ILE A 276 -4.21 23.04 4.81
C ILE A 276 -4.12 24.51 4.43
N LEU A 277 -5.10 25.33 4.79
CA LEU A 277 -5.09 26.76 4.46
C LEU A 277 -3.97 27.53 5.16
N LYS A 278 -3.54 27.10 6.35
CA LYS A 278 -2.40 27.72 7.04
C LYS A 278 -1.06 27.45 6.36
N ASN A 279 -0.98 26.41 5.52
CA ASN A 279 0.22 26.08 4.77
C ASN A 279 0.09 26.51 3.31
N ALA A 280 0.71 27.65 2.95
CA ALA A 280 0.62 28.23 1.61
C ALA A 280 1.10 27.28 0.50
N ALA A 281 2.04 26.37 0.77
CA ALA A 281 2.53 25.39 -0.20
C ALA A 281 1.46 24.33 -0.52
N LEU A 282 0.73 23.87 0.48
CA LEU A 282 -0.37 22.92 0.33
C LEU A 282 -1.62 23.59 -0.27
N ALA A 283 -2.00 24.77 0.22
CA ALA A 283 -3.14 25.52 -0.30
C ALA A 283 -3.08 25.78 -1.82
N ARG A 284 -1.85 25.92 -2.36
CA ARG A 284 -1.62 26.08 -3.80
C ARG A 284 -1.78 24.79 -4.62
N ARG A 285 -1.82 23.62 -3.97
CA ARG A 285 -1.87 22.30 -4.63
C ARG A 285 -3.23 21.64 -4.55
N PHE A 286 -4.03 21.99 -3.54
CA PHE A 286 -5.37 21.46 -3.36
C PHE A 286 -6.46 22.37 -3.93
N ASN A 287 -7.54 21.76 -4.40
CA ASN A 287 -8.79 22.42 -4.79
C ASN A 287 -9.96 21.85 -4.00
N GLU A 288 -10.77 22.74 -3.44
CA GLU A 288 -11.92 22.37 -2.64
C GLU A 288 -13.04 21.75 -3.47
N VAL A 289 -13.62 20.69 -2.94
CA VAL A 289 -14.90 20.11 -3.35
C VAL A 289 -15.76 19.99 -2.11
N LYS A 290 -16.81 20.79 -2.02
CA LYS A 290 -17.76 20.72 -0.90
C LYS A 290 -18.67 19.53 -1.07
N VAL A 291 -18.77 18.70 -0.03
CA VAL A 291 -19.68 17.57 0.05
C VAL A 291 -20.70 17.87 1.13
N ASN A 292 -21.92 18.19 0.70
CA ASN A 292 -23.01 18.48 1.61
C ASN A 292 -23.77 17.20 1.98
N ALA A 293 -24.53 17.26 3.07
CA ALA A 293 -25.47 16.20 3.40
C ALA A 293 -26.46 16.00 2.21
N PRO A 294 -26.82 14.75 1.88
CA PRO A 294 -27.76 14.48 0.80
C PRO A 294 -29.13 15.12 1.10
N SER A 295 -29.85 15.50 0.05
CA SER A 295 -31.22 15.95 0.18
C SER A 295 -32.14 14.81 0.67
N ALA A 296 -33.35 15.13 1.13
CA ALA A 296 -34.33 14.10 1.51
C ALA A 296 -34.69 13.19 0.30
N GLU A 297 -34.72 13.75 -0.89
CA GLU A 297 -34.99 13.01 -2.14
C GLU A 297 -33.82 12.07 -2.48
N ASP A 298 -32.55 12.54 -2.37
CA ASP A 298 -31.39 11.72 -2.62
C ASP A 298 -31.23 10.64 -1.54
N THR A 299 -31.51 10.97 -0.28
CA THR A 299 -31.54 9.99 0.82
C THR A 299 -32.54 8.87 0.55
N PHE A 300 -33.71 9.21 0.02
CA PHE A 300 -34.70 8.22 -0.35
C PHE A 300 -34.24 7.31 -1.49
N LYS A 301 -33.56 7.87 -2.51
CA LYS A 301 -32.96 7.09 -3.60
C LYS A 301 -31.84 6.18 -3.10
N ILE A 302 -30.99 6.67 -2.19
CA ILE A 302 -29.93 5.88 -1.55
C ILE A 302 -30.52 4.67 -0.82
N LEU A 303 -31.58 4.89 -0.01
CA LEU A 303 -32.27 3.81 0.71
C LEU A 303 -32.99 2.81 -0.20
N GLN A 304 -33.34 3.18 -1.42
CA GLN A 304 -33.88 2.25 -2.41
C GLN A 304 -32.85 1.46 -3.17
N GLY A 305 -31.61 1.96 -3.22
CA GLY A 305 -30.50 1.33 -3.95
C GLY A 305 -29.66 0.36 -3.12
N ILE A 306 -29.89 0.33 -1.81
CA ILE A 306 -29.32 -0.63 -0.86
C ILE A 306 -30.34 -1.77 -0.66
#